data_dfa73b8def3af5dcc8c5847e6496d539
#
_entry.id   dfa73b8def3af5dcc8c5847e6496d539
#
_cell.length_a   1.000
_cell.length_b   1.000
_cell.length_c   1.000
_cell.angle_alpha   90.00
_cell.angle_beta   90.00
_cell.angle_gamma   90.00
#
_symmetry.space_group_name_H-M   'P 1'
#
loop_
_entity.id
_entity.type
_entity.pdbx_description
1 polymer ?
#
loop_
_entity_poly.entity_id
_entity_poly.type
_entity_poly.pdbx_seq_one_letter_code
_entity_poly.pdbx_strand_id
1 'polypeptide(L)'
;ILEKNKKKLKSSDSTGYSYVKWNQVKNVLRTTPYVQSSKAIPEIQFNILSQYLSFASKCFGSVTSGKESQRLHLIAPIIICVCFLFNGDVQIEVEEDLDGDFLKAHGHFEFVLRRGDKRVCIVEAKKDDMGQGMAQDLLGCEVAAEIGHLDSVYGIVTNYVQWNFLRSLDEKIELEECSIKLLPGGEPSSDSLIEITGKIYAMLSDE
;
A
#
# COMPACT_ATOMS: atom_id res chain seq x y z
N ILE A 1 -18.36 31.33 -11.07
CA ILE A 1 -19.65 30.60 -11.04
C ILE A 1 -19.54 29.39 -11.99
N LEU A 2 -18.99 29.54 -13.22
CA LEU A 2 -18.85 28.47 -14.20
C LEU A 2 -17.83 27.38 -13.78
N GLU A 3 -16.73 27.75 -13.12
CA GLU A 3 -15.74 26.78 -12.61
C GLU A 3 -16.26 25.99 -11.39
N LYS A 4 -17.04 26.62 -10.49
CA LYS A 4 -17.70 25.91 -9.38
C LYS A 4 -18.74 24.90 -9.88
N ASN A 5 -19.44 25.21 -10.96
CA ASN A 5 -20.41 24.30 -11.57
C ASN A 5 -19.74 23.16 -12.34
N LYS A 6 -18.57 23.38 -12.97
CA LYS A 6 -17.76 22.30 -13.58
C LYS A 6 -17.23 21.34 -12.52
N LYS A 7 -16.76 21.83 -11.35
CA LYS A 7 -16.37 20.96 -10.23
C LYS A 7 -17.54 20.15 -9.66
N LYS A 8 -18.74 20.73 -9.60
CA LYS A 8 -19.95 20.04 -9.15
C LYS A 8 -20.45 18.99 -10.13
N LEU A 9 -20.31 19.21 -11.44
CA LEU A 9 -20.66 18.25 -12.47
C LEU A 9 -19.65 17.06 -12.56
N LYS A 10 -18.36 17.32 -12.34
CA LYS A 10 -17.36 16.24 -12.23
C LYS A 10 -17.60 15.33 -11.01
N SER A 11 -18.11 15.86 -9.89
CA SER A 11 -18.33 15.06 -8.67
C SER A 11 -19.63 14.23 -8.67
N SER A 12 -20.56 14.44 -9.61
CA SER A 12 -21.84 13.72 -9.63
C SER A 12 -21.80 12.39 -10.39
N ASP A 13 -20.76 12.12 -11.17
CA ASP A 13 -20.64 10.94 -12.04
C ASP A 13 -19.50 10.00 -11.61
N SER A 14 -18.70 10.35 -10.60
CA SER A 14 -17.55 9.58 -10.13
C SER A 14 -17.81 8.98 -8.75
N THR A 15 -17.45 7.73 -8.56
CA THR A 15 -17.65 6.98 -7.31
C THR A 15 -16.37 7.02 -6.46
N GLY A 16 -16.50 7.44 -5.20
CA GLY A 16 -15.37 7.38 -4.27
C GLY A 16 -14.96 5.94 -3.97
N TYR A 17 -13.67 5.66 -3.93
CA TYR A 17 -13.11 4.31 -3.67
C TYR A 17 -13.67 3.70 -2.37
N SER A 18 -13.91 4.51 -1.35
CA SER A 18 -14.48 4.06 -0.07
C SER A 18 -15.89 3.50 -0.15
N TYR A 19 -16.63 3.76 -1.23
CA TYR A 19 -17.98 3.20 -1.44
C TYR A 19 -17.96 1.88 -2.20
N VAL A 20 -16.86 1.50 -2.83
CA VAL A 20 -16.73 0.26 -3.59
C VAL A 20 -16.43 -0.90 -2.64
N LYS A 21 -17.26 -1.94 -2.68
CA LYS A 21 -17.14 -3.08 -1.77
C LYS A 21 -16.41 -4.24 -2.44
N TRP A 22 -15.64 -5.00 -1.68
CA TRP A 22 -14.88 -6.15 -2.15
C TRP A 22 -15.74 -7.16 -2.94
N ASN A 23 -16.96 -7.41 -2.53
CA ASN A 23 -17.87 -8.34 -3.23
C ASN A 23 -18.26 -7.86 -4.64
N GLN A 24 -18.16 -6.57 -4.93
CA GLN A 24 -18.41 -6.00 -6.26
C GLN A 24 -17.16 -6.15 -7.15
N VAL A 25 -15.97 -5.97 -6.57
CA VAL A 25 -14.69 -5.98 -7.29
C VAL A 25 -14.19 -7.40 -7.54
N LYS A 26 -14.25 -8.29 -6.57
CA LYS A 26 -13.69 -9.66 -6.63
C LYS A 26 -14.24 -10.55 -7.75
N ASN A 27 -15.41 -10.23 -8.28
CA ASN A 27 -16.01 -10.98 -9.37
C ASN A 27 -15.53 -10.51 -10.75
N VAL A 28 -15.05 -9.28 -10.81
CA VAL A 28 -14.53 -8.64 -12.02
C VAL A 28 -13.00 -8.76 -12.05
N LEU A 29 -12.37 -8.40 -10.95
CA LEU A 29 -10.92 -8.43 -10.77
C LEU A 29 -10.54 -9.68 -9.96
N ARG A 30 -10.34 -10.81 -10.68
CA ARG A 30 -9.93 -12.07 -10.05
C ARG A 30 -8.44 -12.06 -9.73
N THR A 31 -8.13 -12.32 -8.47
CA THR A 31 -6.74 -12.48 -8.04
C THR A 31 -6.24 -13.90 -8.28
N THR A 32 -4.99 -14.03 -8.68
CA THR A 32 -4.27 -15.31 -8.76
C THR A 32 -3.13 -15.33 -7.73
N PRO A 33 -2.91 -16.45 -7.04
CA PRO A 33 -1.78 -16.56 -6.12
C PRO A 33 -0.45 -16.37 -6.85
N TYR A 34 0.47 -15.61 -6.23
CA TYR A 34 1.86 -15.55 -6.66
C TYR A 34 2.79 -15.43 -5.45
N VAL A 35 4.09 -15.46 -5.67
CA VAL A 35 5.09 -15.24 -4.63
C VAL A 35 5.88 -14.01 -5.02
N GLN A 36 5.74 -12.94 -4.24
CA GLN A 36 6.52 -11.73 -4.42
C GLN A 36 7.98 -12.00 -4.10
N SER A 37 8.87 -11.68 -5.03
CA SER A 37 10.31 -11.77 -4.80
C SER A 37 10.72 -10.92 -3.59
N SER A 38 11.81 -11.34 -2.93
CA SER A 38 12.34 -10.62 -1.78
C SER A 38 13.81 -10.29 -2.03
N LYS A 39 14.24 -9.10 -1.61
CA LYS A 39 15.61 -8.59 -1.71
C LYS A 39 16.10 -8.19 -0.34
N ALA A 40 17.28 -8.67 0.06
CA ALA A 40 17.83 -8.35 1.37
C ALA A 40 18.07 -6.84 1.53
N ILE A 41 17.62 -6.28 2.65
CA ILE A 41 17.96 -4.90 3.04
C ILE A 41 19.26 -4.90 3.87
N PRO A 42 20.04 -3.81 3.84
CA PRO A 42 21.27 -3.75 4.62
C PRO A 42 21.01 -3.82 6.13
N GLU A 43 21.88 -4.52 6.84
CA GLU A 43 21.72 -4.81 8.27
C GLU A 43 21.59 -3.54 9.14
N ILE A 44 22.31 -2.49 8.79
CA ILE A 44 22.26 -1.21 9.53
C ILE A 44 20.85 -0.62 9.50
N GLN A 45 20.22 -0.55 8.31
CA GLN A 45 18.86 -0.04 8.15
C GLN A 45 17.84 -0.92 8.83
N PHE A 46 18.00 -2.25 8.73
CA PHE A 46 17.16 -3.18 9.45
C PHE A 46 17.22 -2.99 10.97
N ASN A 47 18.42 -2.84 11.53
CA ASN A 47 18.60 -2.64 12.96
C ASN A 47 17.96 -1.33 13.46
N ILE A 48 18.10 -0.23 12.70
CA ILE A 48 17.45 1.05 13.02
C ILE A 48 15.92 0.88 13.03
N LEU A 49 15.36 0.27 11.98
CA LEU A 49 13.92 0.02 11.88
C LEU A 49 13.41 -0.86 13.02
N SER A 50 14.10 -1.96 13.30
CA SER A 50 13.74 -2.91 14.36
C SER A 50 13.72 -2.23 15.74
N GLN A 51 14.74 -1.42 16.06
CA GLN A 51 14.79 -0.64 17.29
C GLN A 51 13.64 0.35 17.38
N TYR A 52 13.37 1.10 16.31
CA TYR A 52 12.22 2.02 16.27
C TYR A 52 10.91 1.31 16.56
N LEU A 53 10.64 0.19 15.88
CA LEU A 53 9.39 -0.56 16.06
C LEU A 53 9.28 -1.15 17.47
N SER A 54 10.39 -1.58 18.07
CA SER A 54 10.40 -2.02 19.48
C SER A 54 10.01 -0.89 20.43
N PHE A 55 10.54 0.33 20.25
CA PHE A 55 10.15 1.48 21.06
C PHE A 55 8.69 1.88 20.82
N ALA A 56 8.28 1.97 19.55
CA ALA A 56 6.94 2.36 19.17
C ALA A 56 5.89 1.38 19.73
N SER A 57 6.14 0.08 19.67
CA SER A 57 5.24 -0.94 20.23
C SER A 57 5.04 -0.77 21.76
N LYS A 58 6.10 -0.39 22.48
CA LYS A 58 6.00 -0.10 23.92
C LYS A 58 5.21 1.18 24.21
N CYS A 59 5.38 2.21 23.36
CA CYS A 59 4.70 3.49 23.56
C CYS A 59 3.22 3.45 23.16
N PHE A 60 2.90 2.78 22.05
CA PHE A 60 1.53 2.71 21.55
C PHE A 60 0.70 1.59 22.17
N GLY A 61 1.35 0.58 22.76
CA GLY A 61 0.68 -0.60 23.30
C GLY A 61 0.21 -1.55 22.20
N SER A 62 -0.86 -2.31 22.48
CA SER A 62 -1.32 -3.36 21.57
C SER A 62 -1.81 -2.81 20.23
N VAL A 63 -1.19 -3.24 19.15
CA VAL A 63 -1.56 -2.89 17.77
C VAL A 63 -2.95 -3.41 17.41
N THR A 64 -3.35 -4.56 17.95
CA THR A 64 -4.61 -5.21 17.61
C THR A 64 -5.83 -4.45 18.10
N SER A 65 -5.71 -3.69 19.20
CA SER A 65 -6.78 -2.86 19.76
C SER A 65 -6.69 -1.38 19.36
N GLY A 66 -5.61 -0.97 18.67
CA GLY A 66 -5.35 0.40 18.29
C GLY A 66 -6.26 0.94 17.18
N LYS A 67 -6.27 2.26 17.02
CA LYS A 67 -6.93 2.94 15.90
C LYS A 67 -6.08 2.78 14.62
N GLU A 68 -6.71 2.99 13.45
CA GLU A 68 -6.03 2.98 12.14
C GLU A 68 -4.85 3.96 12.11
N SER A 69 -5.04 5.19 12.59
CA SER A 69 -3.99 6.20 12.69
C SER A 69 -2.80 5.76 13.55
N GLN A 70 -3.01 4.94 14.57
CA GLN A 70 -1.92 4.38 15.37
C GLN A 70 -1.08 3.38 14.58
N ARG A 71 -1.73 2.57 13.72
CA ARG A 71 -1.05 1.59 12.87
C ARG A 71 -0.19 2.27 11.82
N LEU A 72 -0.63 3.43 11.29
CA LEU A 72 0.19 4.23 10.36
C LEU A 72 1.55 4.59 10.93
N HIS A 73 1.66 4.90 12.24
CA HIS A 73 2.93 5.16 12.90
C HIS A 73 3.87 3.94 12.96
N LEU A 74 3.37 2.73 12.70
CA LEU A 74 4.17 1.50 12.61
C LEU A 74 4.41 1.09 11.16
N ILE A 75 3.47 1.37 10.26
CA ILE A 75 3.56 1.09 8.82
C ILE A 75 4.53 2.05 8.15
N ALA A 76 4.36 3.35 8.38
CA ALA A 76 5.17 4.39 7.75
C ALA A 76 6.69 4.19 7.92
N PRO A 77 7.23 3.84 9.10
CA PRO A 77 8.67 3.58 9.25
C PRO A 77 9.18 2.42 8.41
N ILE A 78 8.37 1.38 8.17
CA ILE A 78 8.72 0.26 7.28
C ILE A 78 8.86 0.77 5.85
N ILE A 79 7.88 1.52 5.37
CA ILE A 79 7.88 2.13 4.04
C ILE A 79 9.06 3.09 3.88
N ILE A 80 9.26 4.02 4.83
CA ILE A 80 10.35 5.00 4.81
C ILE A 80 11.70 4.31 4.79
N CYS A 81 11.90 3.28 5.62
CA CYS A 81 13.15 2.53 5.69
C CYS A 81 13.51 1.92 4.33
N VAL A 82 12.54 1.33 3.64
CA VAL A 82 12.78 0.75 2.31
C VAL A 82 13.00 1.82 1.25
N CYS A 83 12.17 2.87 1.23
CA CYS A 83 12.34 3.97 0.26
C CYS A 83 13.69 4.68 0.40
N PHE A 84 14.20 4.80 1.62
CA PHE A 84 15.53 5.36 1.90
C PHE A 84 16.66 4.61 1.15
N LEU A 85 16.51 3.30 0.90
CA LEU A 85 17.53 2.50 0.20
C LEU A 85 17.70 2.88 -1.27
N PHE A 86 16.77 3.63 -1.82
CA PHE A 86 16.83 4.13 -3.20
C PHE A 86 17.49 5.50 -3.33
N ASN A 87 18.03 6.04 -2.24
CA ASN A 87 18.82 7.27 -2.22
C ASN A 87 18.15 8.49 -2.89
N GLY A 88 16.81 8.59 -2.72
CA GLY A 88 16.00 9.66 -3.28
C GLY A 88 15.33 9.35 -4.62
N ASP A 89 15.63 8.21 -5.26
CA ASP A 89 14.97 7.80 -6.50
C ASP A 89 13.50 7.39 -6.27
N VAL A 90 13.14 7.00 -5.04
CA VAL A 90 11.76 6.71 -4.65
C VAL A 90 11.23 7.86 -3.81
N GLN A 91 10.11 8.42 -4.24
CA GLN A 91 9.38 9.46 -3.51
C GLN A 91 8.13 8.87 -2.87
N ILE A 92 7.80 9.36 -1.68
CA ILE A 92 6.58 9.00 -0.94
C ILE A 92 5.64 10.20 -0.99
N GLU A 93 4.49 10.03 -1.64
CA GLU A 93 3.39 10.97 -1.61
C GLU A 93 2.40 10.49 -0.55
N VAL A 94 1.95 11.38 0.32
CA VAL A 94 1.07 11.06 1.46
C VAL A 94 -0.30 11.66 1.21
N GLU A 95 -1.37 10.91 1.49
CA GLU A 95 -2.75 11.33 1.27
C GLU A 95 -2.98 11.82 -0.18
N GLU A 96 -2.42 11.07 -1.15
CA GLU A 96 -2.46 11.43 -2.56
C GLU A 96 -3.82 11.11 -3.18
N ASP A 97 -4.39 12.09 -3.87
CA ASP A 97 -5.63 11.93 -4.61
C ASP A 97 -5.35 11.35 -6.01
N LEU A 98 -5.97 10.22 -6.32
CA LEU A 98 -5.97 9.64 -7.67
C LEU A 98 -7.37 9.72 -8.26
N ASP A 99 -7.50 10.46 -9.35
CA ASP A 99 -8.75 10.67 -10.07
C ASP A 99 -8.65 10.06 -11.47
N GLY A 100 -9.42 8.98 -11.73
CA GLY A 100 -9.52 8.35 -13.04
C GLY A 100 -10.55 9.04 -13.94
N ASP A 101 -10.18 9.24 -15.19
CA ASP A 101 -11.08 9.80 -16.21
C ASP A 101 -11.98 8.72 -16.83
N PHE A 102 -11.46 7.52 -17.11
CA PHE A 102 -12.22 6.39 -17.67
C PHE A 102 -12.94 5.60 -16.57
N LEU A 103 -12.26 5.22 -15.52
CA LEU A 103 -12.85 4.48 -14.41
C LEU A 103 -13.83 5.28 -13.58
N LYS A 104 -13.90 6.60 -13.76
CA LYS A 104 -14.79 7.51 -13.00
C LYS A 104 -14.79 7.20 -11.49
N ALA A 105 -13.62 6.95 -10.94
CA ALA A 105 -13.39 6.66 -9.55
C ALA A 105 -12.39 7.66 -8.97
N HIS A 106 -12.54 8.03 -7.71
CA HIS A 106 -11.68 8.99 -7.04
C HIS A 106 -11.51 8.63 -5.56
N GLY A 107 -10.41 9.05 -4.99
CA GLY A 107 -10.10 8.91 -3.57
C GLY A 107 -8.62 9.11 -3.30
N HIS A 108 -8.25 9.12 -2.03
CA HIS A 108 -6.87 9.26 -1.60
C HIS A 108 -6.39 7.98 -0.96
N PHE A 109 -5.09 7.76 -1.09
CA PHE A 109 -4.36 6.65 -0.52
C PHE A 109 -3.40 7.15 0.55
N GLU A 110 -3.14 6.34 1.55
CA GLU A 110 -2.23 6.68 2.64
C GLU A 110 -0.83 7.00 2.12
N PHE A 111 -0.32 6.21 1.16
CA PHE A 111 0.95 6.47 0.50
C PHE A 111 0.88 6.07 -0.97
N VAL A 112 1.49 6.88 -1.82
CA VAL A 112 1.81 6.51 -3.20
C VAL A 112 3.33 6.57 -3.35
N LEU A 113 3.94 5.46 -3.72
CA LEU A 113 5.39 5.35 -3.88
C LEU A 113 5.73 5.42 -5.36
N ARG A 114 6.47 6.46 -5.77
CA ARG A 114 6.87 6.67 -7.15
C ARG A 114 8.37 6.48 -7.31
N ARG A 115 8.78 5.75 -8.33
CA ARG A 115 10.16 5.62 -8.75
C ARG A 115 10.29 5.95 -10.23
N GLY A 116 10.71 7.17 -10.54
CA GLY A 116 10.68 7.71 -11.90
C GLY A 116 9.24 7.72 -12.47
N ASP A 117 9.13 7.55 -13.77
CA ASP A 117 7.84 7.55 -14.47
C ASP A 117 7.21 6.14 -14.57
N LYS A 118 7.89 5.10 -14.06
CA LYS A 118 7.53 3.71 -14.40
C LYS A 118 7.09 2.84 -13.20
N ARG A 119 7.34 3.27 -11.97
CA ARG A 119 7.00 2.45 -10.80
C ARG A 119 6.13 3.22 -9.84
N VAL A 120 4.92 2.74 -9.69
CA VAL A 120 3.97 3.22 -8.71
C VAL A 120 3.59 2.05 -7.82
N CYS A 121 3.61 2.26 -6.53
CA CYS A 121 3.06 1.34 -5.54
C CYS A 121 2.05 2.10 -4.69
N ILE A 122 0.81 1.66 -4.73
CA ILE A 122 -0.27 2.20 -3.91
C ILE A 122 -0.23 1.49 -2.56
N VAL A 123 -0.33 2.23 -1.48
CA VAL A 123 -0.35 1.66 -0.12
C VAL A 123 -1.60 2.11 0.60
N GLU A 124 -2.43 1.14 0.95
CA GLU A 124 -3.65 1.35 1.69
C GLU A 124 -3.54 0.74 3.08
N ALA A 125 -3.69 1.55 4.11
CA ALA A 125 -3.68 1.10 5.49
C ALA A 125 -5.10 0.94 6.01
N LYS A 126 -5.38 -0.20 6.68
CA LYS A 126 -6.69 -0.49 7.25
C LYS A 126 -6.57 -0.95 8.70
N LYS A 127 -7.63 -0.76 9.45
CA LYS A 127 -7.72 -1.31 10.80
C LYS A 127 -8.16 -2.78 10.74
N ASP A 128 -9.35 -3.05 10.24
CA ASP A 128 -9.97 -4.37 10.33
C ASP A 128 -10.55 -4.85 8.97
N ASP A 129 -10.99 -3.92 8.10
CA ASP A 129 -11.60 -4.27 6.82
C ASP A 129 -10.56 -4.37 5.69
N MET A 130 -9.80 -5.47 5.69
CA MET A 130 -8.83 -5.76 4.63
C MET A 130 -9.52 -5.92 3.27
N GLY A 131 -10.76 -6.43 3.25
CA GLY A 131 -11.53 -6.55 2.01
C GLY A 131 -11.85 -5.19 1.39
N GLN A 132 -12.24 -4.21 2.20
CA GLN A 132 -12.43 -2.84 1.74
C GLN A 132 -11.11 -2.22 1.25
N GLY A 133 -10.02 -2.43 1.98
CA GLY A 133 -8.68 -1.99 1.56
C GLY A 133 -8.29 -2.59 0.20
N MET A 134 -8.52 -3.88 0.00
CA MET A 134 -8.26 -4.56 -1.28
C MET A 134 -9.06 -3.96 -2.43
N ALA A 135 -10.35 -3.64 -2.20
CA ALA A 135 -11.17 -3.02 -3.25
C ALA A 135 -10.67 -1.61 -3.61
N GLN A 136 -10.27 -0.82 -2.61
CA GLN A 136 -9.72 0.53 -2.83
C GLN A 136 -8.39 0.49 -3.56
N ASP A 137 -7.47 -0.36 -3.09
CA ASP A 137 -6.12 -0.48 -3.64
C ASP A 137 -6.13 -0.95 -5.11
N LEU A 138 -6.93 -1.96 -5.44
CA LEU A 138 -7.08 -2.43 -6.81
C LEU A 138 -7.60 -1.35 -7.76
N LEU A 139 -8.60 -0.59 -7.33
CA LEU A 139 -9.09 0.54 -8.14
C LEU A 139 -8.02 1.63 -8.29
N GLY A 140 -7.26 1.88 -7.23
CA GLY A 140 -6.12 2.80 -7.29
C GLY A 140 -5.04 2.35 -8.26
N CYS A 141 -4.72 1.05 -8.27
CA CYS A 141 -3.78 0.47 -9.23
C CYS A 141 -4.25 0.65 -10.67
N GLU A 142 -5.53 0.41 -10.96
CA GLU A 142 -6.11 0.59 -12.30
C GLU A 142 -6.07 2.07 -12.73
N VAL A 143 -6.43 2.99 -11.83
CA VAL A 143 -6.36 4.42 -12.11
C VAL A 143 -4.91 4.89 -12.30
N ALA A 144 -3.98 4.41 -11.48
CA ALA A 144 -2.57 4.74 -11.63
C ALA A 144 -1.99 4.20 -12.96
N ALA A 145 -2.39 2.98 -13.37
CA ALA A 145 -2.02 2.42 -14.66
C ALA A 145 -2.57 3.27 -15.81
N GLU A 146 -3.83 3.70 -15.73
CA GLU A 146 -4.47 4.58 -16.72
C GLU A 146 -3.73 5.91 -16.86
N ILE A 147 -3.49 6.61 -15.75
CA ILE A 147 -2.87 7.95 -15.74
C ILE A 147 -1.40 7.88 -16.20
N GLY A 148 -0.67 6.87 -15.71
CA GLY A 148 0.76 6.71 -15.97
C GLY A 148 1.08 5.93 -17.25
N HIS A 149 0.08 5.39 -17.96
CA HIS A 149 0.27 4.45 -19.08
C HIS A 149 1.23 3.31 -18.69
N LEU A 150 0.97 2.69 -17.52
CA LEU A 150 1.83 1.67 -16.93
C LEU A 150 1.28 0.28 -17.25
N ASP A 151 2.16 -0.63 -17.68
CA ASP A 151 1.82 -2.04 -17.93
C ASP A 151 1.61 -2.83 -16.63
N SER A 152 2.12 -2.31 -15.52
CA SER A 152 1.94 -2.93 -14.21
C SER A 152 2.00 -1.89 -13.10
N VAL A 153 1.15 -2.07 -12.09
CA VAL A 153 1.16 -1.28 -10.85
C VAL A 153 1.13 -2.23 -9.67
N TYR A 154 1.93 -1.92 -8.66
CA TYR A 154 1.94 -2.64 -7.41
C TYR A 154 0.96 -2.03 -6.40
N GLY A 155 0.42 -2.88 -5.53
CA GLY A 155 -0.43 -2.48 -4.42
C GLY A 155 0.01 -3.14 -3.12
N ILE A 156 -0.21 -2.47 -2.02
CA ILE A 156 0.01 -3.00 -0.67
C ILE A 156 -1.19 -2.64 0.20
N VAL A 157 -1.89 -3.64 0.68
CA VAL A 157 -2.95 -3.45 1.68
C VAL A 157 -2.49 -4.03 2.99
N THR A 158 -2.46 -3.20 4.04
CA THR A 158 -1.93 -3.65 5.33
C THR A 158 -2.69 -3.07 6.51
N ASN A 159 -2.73 -3.85 7.58
CA ASN A 159 -3.12 -3.39 8.92
C ASN A 159 -1.95 -3.46 9.92
N TYR A 160 -0.72 -3.43 9.41
CA TYR A 160 0.54 -3.68 10.09
C TYR A 160 0.82 -5.17 10.39
N VAL A 161 -0.16 -5.94 10.81
CA VAL A 161 0.01 -7.38 11.08
C VAL A 161 -0.12 -8.21 9.81
N GLN A 162 -1.17 -7.94 9.03
CA GLN A 162 -1.39 -8.57 7.72
C GLN A 162 -0.87 -7.65 6.61
N TRP A 163 -0.26 -8.23 5.60
CA TRP A 163 0.29 -7.56 4.43
C TRP A 163 -0.11 -8.33 3.19
N ASN A 164 -0.91 -7.68 2.36
CA ASN A 164 -1.33 -8.20 1.07
C ASN A 164 -0.54 -7.46 0.00
N PHE A 165 0.27 -8.19 -0.74
CA PHE A 165 1.04 -7.68 -1.87
C PHE A 165 0.29 -7.97 -3.15
N LEU A 166 0.03 -6.93 -3.93
CA LEU A 166 -0.71 -6.96 -5.17
C LEU A 166 0.19 -6.56 -6.33
N ARG A 167 -0.03 -7.19 -7.48
CA ARG A 167 0.52 -6.75 -8.75
C ARG A 167 -0.60 -6.76 -9.77
N SER A 168 -1.06 -5.57 -10.17
CA SER A 168 -2.01 -5.39 -11.27
C SER A 168 -1.26 -5.40 -12.59
N LEU A 169 -1.71 -6.24 -13.52
CA LEU A 169 -1.22 -6.42 -14.87
C LEU A 169 -2.42 -6.30 -15.81
N ASP A 170 -2.18 -6.01 -17.09
CA ASP A 170 -3.25 -5.78 -18.07
C ASP A 170 -4.41 -6.80 -18.04
N GLU A 171 -4.11 -8.10 -17.84
CA GLU A 171 -5.10 -9.16 -17.91
C GLU A 171 -5.29 -9.92 -16.59
N LYS A 172 -4.49 -9.65 -15.57
CA LYS A 172 -4.56 -10.39 -14.30
C LYS A 172 -4.09 -9.58 -13.12
N ILE A 173 -4.61 -9.94 -11.96
CA ILE A 173 -4.15 -9.45 -10.67
C ILE A 173 -3.52 -10.60 -9.91
N GLU A 174 -2.33 -10.38 -9.42
CA GLU A 174 -1.59 -11.32 -8.60
C GLU A 174 -1.63 -10.87 -7.14
N LEU A 175 -1.79 -11.82 -6.22
CA LEU A 175 -1.90 -11.57 -4.78
C LEU A 175 -1.04 -12.55 -3.98
N GLU A 176 -0.26 -12.01 -3.06
CA GLU A 176 0.37 -12.75 -1.98
C GLU A 176 -0.04 -12.19 -0.62
N GLU A 177 -0.43 -13.05 0.30
CA GLU A 177 -0.78 -12.70 1.68
C GLU A 177 0.36 -13.10 2.62
N CYS A 178 0.88 -12.13 3.38
CA CYS A 178 1.93 -12.31 4.37
C CYS A 178 1.48 -11.75 5.73
N SER A 179 2.22 -12.07 6.79
CA SER A 179 1.94 -11.53 8.11
C SER A 179 3.21 -11.26 8.92
N ILE A 180 3.20 -10.17 9.67
CA ILE A 180 4.17 -9.93 10.71
C ILE A 180 3.79 -10.73 11.95
N LYS A 181 4.69 -11.61 12.39
CA LYS A 181 4.57 -12.32 13.65
C LYS A 181 4.97 -11.38 14.79
N LEU A 182 4.04 -11.10 15.70
CA LEU A 182 4.31 -10.32 16.89
C LEU A 182 4.86 -11.21 18.01
N LEU A 183 5.90 -10.73 18.69
CA LEU A 183 6.45 -11.31 19.89
C LEU A 183 5.59 -10.94 21.13
N PRO A 184 5.77 -11.59 22.27
CA PRO A 184 4.98 -11.30 23.49
C PRO A 184 5.01 -9.83 23.93
N GLY A 185 6.05 -9.08 23.59
CA GLY A 185 6.17 -7.64 23.85
C GLY A 185 5.45 -6.74 22.84
N GLY A 186 4.85 -7.32 21.80
CA GLY A 186 4.16 -6.58 20.72
C GLY A 186 5.07 -6.13 19.59
N GLU A 187 6.38 -6.31 19.72
CA GLU A 187 7.34 -6.04 18.65
C GLU A 187 7.28 -7.11 17.54
N PRO A 188 7.62 -6.75 16.28
CA PRO A 188 7.67 -7.72 15.19
C PRO A 188 8.85 -8.69 15.37
N SER A 189 8.66 -9.97 14.97
CA SER A 189 9.78 -10.89 14.87
C SER A 189 10.70 -10.47 13.71
N SER A 190 12.00 -10.64 13.88
CA SER A 190 13.01 -10.27 12.87
C SER A 190 12.74 -10.94 11.53
N ASP A 191 12.45 -12.24 11.53
CA ASP A 191 12.24 -13.00 10.28
C ASP A 191 11.07 -12.45 9.46
N SER A 192 9.92 -12.19 10.12
CA SER A 192 8.76 -11.65 9.40
C SER A 192 8.98 -10.20 8.94
N LEU A 193 9.70 -9.40 9.72
CA LEU A 193 10.04 -8.02 9.34
C LEU A 193 11.01 -8.01 8.15
N ILE A 194 12.02 -8.90 8.13
CA ILE A 194 12.94 -9.08 6.99
C ILE A 194 12.16 -9.47 5.74
N GLU A 195 11.22 -10.40 5.87
CA GLU A 195 10.39 -10.83 4.75
C GLU A 195 9.60 -9.67 4.15
N ILE A 196 8.86 -8.93 4.98
CA ILE A 196 8.02 -7.81 4.53
C ILE A 196 8.88 -6.70 3.89
N THR A 197 9.94 -6.27 4.58
CA THR A 197 10.83 -5.21 4.06
C THR A 197 11.51 -5.63 2.76
N GLY A 198 11.94 -6.90 2.69
CA GLY A 198 12.58 -7.45 1.50
C GLY A 198 11.64 -7.52 0.29
N LYS A 199 10.36 -7.85 0.49
CA LYS A 199 9.34 -7.85 -0.57
C LYS A 199 9.08 -6.44 -1.09
N ILE A 200 8.89 -5.46 -0.20
CA ILE A 200 8.71 -4.04 -0.60
C ILE A 200 9.95 -3.55 -1.37
N TYR A 201 11.15 -3.90 -0.90
CA TYR A 201 12.39 -3.51 -1.58
C TYR A 201 12.48 -4.11 -2.99
N ALA A 202 12.12 -5.39 -3.14
CA ALA A 202 12.09 -6.04 -4.45
C ALA A 202 11.03 -5.43 -5.38
N MET A 203 9.82 -5.11 -4.89
CA MET A 203 8.77 -4.45 -5.66
C MET A 203 9.22 -3.11 -6.26
N LEU A 204 9.99 -2.33 -5.52
CA LEU A 204 10.49 -1.03 -5.95
C LEU A 204 11.84 -1.11 -6.68
N SER A 205 12.51 -2.28 -6.70
CA SER A 205 13.76 -2.48 -7.42
C SER A 205 13.51 -2.74 -8.91
N ASP A 206 14.48 -2.43 -9.76
CA ASP A 206 14.50 -2.94 -11.13
C ASP A 206 14.72 -4.45 -11.11
N GLU A 207 14.06 -5.16 -12.01
CA GLU A 207 14.34 -6.57 -12.29
C GLU A 207 15.73 -6.74 -12.90
#